data_bbb349bc0ff4cb1d3c2d9b8941761e8c
#
_entry.id   bbb349bc0ff4cb1d3c2d9b8941761e8c
#
_cell.length_a   1.000
_cell.length_b   1.000
_cell.length_c   1.000
_cell.angle_alpha   90.00
_cell.angle_beta   90.00
_cell.angle_gamma   90.00
#
_symmetry.space_group_name_H-M   'P 1'
#
loop_
_entity.id
_entity.type
_entity.pdbx_description
1 polymer ?
#
loop_
_entity_poly.entity_id
_entity_poly.type
_entity_poly.pdbx_seq_one_letter_code
_entity_poly.pdbx_strand_id
1 'polypeptide(L)'
;MKISVSENGHEEGGKTIMNYQTTEQLIEMRLHSMKYEYQRQSELPAMEELSFDERFSMIVNEQYVAKSNAKVKRLIKSAKLRDESACLENIDYDATRGLKKPLIASLSDCNWVTEGTNLIITGATGVGKTYILSAFGREACIKGYSVKSYRTTRLLTDLNIAKGDGSYNKKMDDLVKPDLLILDDFGMKQLDLIMTQDFLEVIEDRYHQHKSVAISAQLPVKDWPAVFKDATIADAVLDRIVRNAHRINLKGPSRRPAIKALSE
;
A
#
# COMPACT_ATOMS: atom_id res chain seq x y z
N MET A 1 -27.40 17.60 37.49
CA MET A 1 -26.31 18.52 37.76
C MET A 1 -26.45 19.67 36.76
N LYS A 2 -26.89 20.85 37.24
CA LYS A 2 -27.19 22.01 36.39
C LYS A 2 -25.88 22.71 36.05
N ILE A 3 -25.58 22.84 34.74
CA ILE A 3 -24.45 23.65 34.26
C ILE A 3 -24.99 25.07 34.11
N SER A 4 -24.49 25.98 34.91
CA SER A 4 -24.77 27.41 34.83
C SER A 4 -23.93 27.99 33.67
N VAL A 5 -24.61 28.58 32.70
CA VAL A 5 -24.02 29.40 31.63
C VAL A 5 -23.78 30.79 32.24
N SER A 6 -22.52 31.20 32.32
CA SER A 6 -22.19 32.61 32.61
C SER A 6 -22.03 33.36 31.29
N GLU A 7 -22.96 34.24 31.01
CA GLU A 7 -22.84 35.32 30.04
C GLU A 7 -21.83 36.34 30.58
N ASN A 8 -20.74 36.57 29.83
CA ASN A 8 -20.03 37.85 29.85
C ASN A 8 -19.21 37.96 28.55
N GLY A 9 -19.82 38.59 27.56
CA GLY A 9 -19.16 39.11 26.38
C GLY A 9 -18.92 40.59 26.55
N HIS A 10 -17.69 41.03 26.77
CA HIS A 10 -17.28 42.42 26.54
C HIS A 10 -16.60 42.50 25.18
N GLU A 11 -17.17 43.27 24.27
CA GLU A 11 -16.54 43.74 23.03
C GLU A 11 -15.44 44.75 23.38
N GLU A 12 -14.19 44.34 23.21
CA GLU A 12 -13.08 45.29 23.02
C GLU A 12 -12.42 45.03 21.69
N GLY A 13 -12.58 45.99 20.81
CA GLY A 13 -11.73 46.25 19.62
C GLY A 13 -11.36 45.03 18.75
N GLY A 14 -12.20 44.64 17.80
CA GLY A 14 -11.80 44.02 16.54
C GLY A 14 -10.96 42.72 16.54
N LYS A 15 -10.74 42.06 17.71
CA LYS A 15 -10.12 40.75 17.79
C LYS A 15 -11.17 39.71 18.20
N THR A 16 -11.50 38.81 17.29
CA THR A 16 -12.32 37.64 17.63
C THR A 16 -11.65 36.91 18.78
N ILE A 17 -12.23 36.99 20.01
CA ILE A 17 -11.71 36.29 21.18
C ILE A 17 -11.85 34.80 20.89
N MET A 18 -10.72 34.12 20.76
CA MET A 18 -10.67 32.68 20.56
C MET A 18 -11.38 31.98 21.74
N ASN A 19 -12.42 31.19 21.44
CA ASN A 19 -13.12 30.44 22.47
C ASN A 19 -12.23 29.30 23.02
N TYR A 20 -11.66 29.52 24.20
CA TYR A 20 -10.78 28.56 24.88
C TYR A 20 -11.45 27.19 25.03
N GLN A 21 -12.73 27.18 25.41
CA GLN A 21 -13.50 25.93 25.56
C GLN A 21 -13.60 25.12 24.27
N THR A 22 -13.87 25.77 23.13
CA THR A 22 -13.90 25.11 21.83
C THR A 22 -12.54 24.50 21.49
N THR A 23 -11.46 25.19 21.80
CA THR A 23 -10.10 24.70 21.57
C THR A 23 -9.80 23.44 22.40
N GLU A 24 -10.16 23.43 23.67
CA GLU A 24 -10.03 22.26 24.55
C GLU A 24 -10.86 21.06 24.04
N GLN A 25 -12.11 21.30 23.66
CA GLN A 25 -12.98 20.25 23.10
C GLN A 25 -12.39 19.63 21.82
N LEU A 26 -11.82 20.46 20.92
CA LEU A 26 -11.18 19.95 19.73
C LEU A 26 -9.94 19.09 20.05
N ILE A 27 -9.19 19.43 21.10
CA ILE A 27 -8.06 18.63 21.59
C ILE A 27 -8.55 17.27 22.11
N GLU A 28 -9.56 17.28 22.99
CA GLU A 28 -10.14 16.05 23.57
C GLU A 28 -10.69 15.12 22.48
N MET A 29 -11.33 15.67 21.45
CA MET A 29 -11.80 14.92 20.27
C MET A 29 -10.66 14.50 19.31
N ARG A 30 -9.40 14.84 19.60
CA ARG A 30 -8.23 14.59 18.73
C ARG A 30 -8.35 15.22 17.33
N LEU A 31 -8.98 16.40 17.26
CA LEU A 31 -9.16 17.18 16.04
C LEU A 31 -8.12 18.31 15.95
N HIS A 32 -6.83 17.95 16.05
CA HIS A 32 -5.74 18.92 16.17
C HIS A 32 -5.61 19.84 14.95
N SER A 33 -5.88 19.34 13.74
CA SER A 33 -5.81 20.15 12.52
C SER A 33 -6.97 21.15 12.44
N MET A 34 -8.17 20.77 12.89
CA MET A 34 -9.30 21.73 13.05
C MET A 34 -8.94 22.82 14.04
N LYS A 35 -8.38 22.45 15.20
CA LYS A 35 -7.91 23.42 16.19
C LYS A 35 -6.92 24.41 15.58
N TYR A 36 -5.90 23.89 14.89
CA TYR A 36 -4.88 24.74 14.28
C TYR A 36 -5.49 25.74 13.28
N GLU A 37 -6.35 25.26 12.38
CA GLU A 37 -6.98 26.13 11.38
C GLU A 37 -7.96 27.12 12.03
N TYR A 38 -8.72 26.71 13.05
CA TYR A 38 -9.58 27.59 13.83
C TYR A 38 -8.78 28.75 14.49
N GLN A 39 -7.62 28.44 15.08
CA GLN A 39 -6.73 29.44 15.66
C GLN A 39 -6.16 30.36 14.58
N ARG A 40 -5.67 29.81 13.47
CA ARG A 40 -5.14 30.58 12.35
C ARG A 40 -6.14 31.58 11.79
N GLN A 41 -7.40 31.18 11.67
CA GLN A 41 -8.46 32.07 11.17
C GLN A 41 -8.76 33.22 12.13
N SER A 42 -8.62 33.04 13.43
CA SER A 42 -8.82 34.11 14.41
C SER A 42 -7.67 35.13 14.47
N GLU A 43 -6.49 34.77 13.92
CA GLU A 43 -5.30 35.62 13.88
C GLU A 43 -5.18 36.42 12.57
N LEU A 44 -5.93 36.06 11.52
CA LEU A 44 -5.81 36.65 10.19
C LEU A 44 -7.01 37.54 9.85
N PRO A 45 -6.85 38.90 9.78
CA PRO A 45 -7.95 39.82 9.48
C PRO A 45 -8.65 39.51 8.14
N ALA A 46 -7.93 39.02 7.13
CA ALA A 46 -8.50 38.64 5.85
C ALA A 46 -9.58 37.54 5.93
N MET A 47 -9.64 36.81 7.03
CA MET A 47 -10.67 35.78 7.24
C MET A 47 -12.03 36.40 7.61
N GLU A 48 -12.09 37.65 8.04
CA GLU A 48 -13.34 38.37 8.33
C GLU A 48 -14.17 38.65 7.08
N GLU A 49 -13.51 38.72 5.91
CA GLU A 49 -14.18 38.90 4.62
C GLU A 49 -14.90 37.64 4.11
N LEU A 50 -14.58 36.47 4.67
CA LEU A 50 -15.17 35.19 4.28
C LEU A 50 -16.42 34.90 5.11
N SER A 51 -17.42 34.29 4.46
CA SER A 51 -18.62 33.79 5.12
C SER A 51 -18.30 32.70 6.17
N PHE A 52 -19.21 32.46 7.09
CA PHE A 52 -19.08 31.37 8.07
C PHE A 52 -18.89 30.01 7.36
N ASP A 53 -19.67 29.73 6.31
CA ASP A 53 -19.61 28.45 5.59
C ASP A 53 -18.25 28.23 4.91
N GLU A 54 -17.66 29.27 4.33
CA GLU A 54 -16.33 29.19 3.75
C GLU A 54 -15.28 28.88 4.81
N ARG A 55 -15.28 29.62 5.92
CA ARG A 55 -14.33 29.43 7.03
C ARG A 55 -14.48 28.06 7.69
N PHE A 56 -15.72 27.62 7.92
CA PHE A 56 -15.99 26.30 8.49
C PHE A 56 -15.57 25.18 7.54
N SER A 57 -15.80 25.32 6.24
CA SER A 57 -15.35 24.37 5.22
C SER A 57 -13.83 24.22 5.22
N MET A 58 -13.08 25.31 5.38
CA MET A 58 -11.61 25.27 5.50
C MET A 58 -11.16 24.49 6.74
N ILE A 59 -11.79 24.72 7.89
CA ILE A 59 -11.50 24.01 9.15
C ILE A 59 -11.72 22.50 8.99
N VAL A 60 -12.86 22.12 8.43
CA VAL A 60 -13.20 20.70 8.21
C VAL A 60 -12.26 20.05 7.21
N ASN A 61 -11.95 20.74 6.10
CA ASN A 61 -11.05 20.23 5.07
C ASN A 61 -9.64 19.99 5.60
N GLU A 62 -9.10 20.89 6.43
CA GLU A 62 -7.77 20.72 7.04
C GLU A 62 -7.70 19.40 7.86
N GLN A 63 -8.72 19.11 8.66
CA GLN A 63 -8.79 17.88 9.42
C GLN A 63 -8.99 16.65 8.54
N TYR A 64 -9.80 16.75 7.48
CA TYR A 64 -10.02 15.67 6.54
C TYR A 64 -8.73 15.28 5.83
N VAL A 65 -8.00 16.26 5.31
CA VAL A 65 -6.70 16.05 4.64
C VAL A 65 -5.68 15.44 5.61
N ALA A 66 -5.59 15.97 6.83
CA ALA A 66 -4.68 15.44 7.84
C ALA A 66 -4.98 13.97 8.20
N LYS A 67 -6.26 13.63 8.40
CA LYS A 67 -6.68 12.23 8.67
C LYS A 67 -6.40 11.31 7.47
N SER A 68 -6.69 11.77 6.27
CA SER A 68 -6.41 11.02 5.03
C SER A 68 -4.92 10.74 4.88
N ASN A 69 -4.08 11.76 5.03
CA ASN A 69 -2.63 11.62 4.97
C ASN A 69 -2.08 10.68 6.05
N ALA A 70 -2.60 10.77 7.28
CA ALA A 70 -2.22 9.88 8.36
C ALA A 70 -2.61 8.42 8.08
N LYS A 71 -3.80 8.18 7.47
CA LYS A 71 -4.23 6.85 7.02
C LYS A 71 -3.26 6.28 5.99
N VAL A 72 -2.94 7.07 4.94
CA VAL A 72 -2.01 6.66 3.87
C VAL A 72 -0.62 6.33 4.45
N LYS A 73 -0.07 7.20 5.30
CA LYS A 73 1.23 6.94 5.96
C LYS A 73 1.22 5.62 6.75
N ARG A 74 0.14 5.34 7.48
CA ARG A 74 -0.02 4.09 8.24
C ARG A 74 -0.10 2.88 7.32
N LEU A 75 -0.83 2.96 6.20
CA LEU A 75 -0.94 1.89 5.22
C LEU A 75 0.42 1.58 4.59
N ILE A 76 1.15 2.60 4.12
CA ILE A 76 2.49 2.44 3.54
C ILE A 76 3.45 1.79 4.56
N LYS A 77 3.49 2.29 5.79
CA LYS A 77 4.32 1.69 6.85
C LYS A 77 3.94 0.24 7.14
N SER A 78 2.65 -0.08 7.14
CA SER A 78 2.14 -1.44 7.37
C SER A 78 2.44 -2.38 6.21
N ALA A 79 2.53 -1.88 4.98
CA ALA A 79 2.74 -2.66 3.77
C ALA A 79 4.12 -3.34 3.74
N LYS A 80 5.12 -2.77 4.40
CA LYS A 80 6.52 -3.27 4.43
C LYS A 80 7.06 -3.48 3.01
N LEU A 81 6.85 -2.48 2.14
CA LEU A 81 7.36 -2.50 0.78
C LEU A 81 8.88 -2.62 0.78
N ARG A 82 9.44 -3.38 -0.15
CA ARG A 82 10.90 -3.60 -0.23
C ARG A 82 11.66 -2.36 -0.69
N ASP A 83 11.02 -1.51 -1.48
CA ASP A 83 11.54 -0.22 -1.90
C ASP A 83 10.51 0.86 -1.48
N GLU A 84 10.80 1.52 -0.38
CA GLU A 84 9.93 2.56 0.19
C GLU A 84 9.94 3.85 -0.63
N SER A 85 10.97 4.06 -1.45
CA SER A 85 11.13 5.22 -2.33
C SER A 85 10.39 5.06 -3.67
N ALA A 86 9.96 3.84 -4.00
CA ALA A 86 9.33 3.55 -5.27
C ALA A 86 8.01 4.31 -5.45
N CYS A 87 7.86 4.96 -6.60
CA CYS A 87 6.62 5.60 -7.02
C CYS A 87 6.43 5.46 -8.54
N LEU A 88 5.17 5.49 -8.98
CA LEU A 88 4.84 5.28 -10.40
C LEU A 88 5.32 6.43 -11.29
N GLU A 89 5.38 7.66 -10.76
CA GLU A 89 5.82 8.86 -11.46
C GLU A 89 7.29 8.77 -11.88
N ASN A 90 8.11 8.08 -11.10
CA ASN A 90 9.54 7.94 -11.35
C ASN A 90 9.90 6.70 -12.17
N ILE A 91 8.91 6.01 -12.74
CA ILE A 91 9.18 4.89 -13.65
C ILE A 91 9.79 5.42 -14.93
N ASP A 92 10.97 4.90 -15.26
CA ASP A 92 11.61 5.15 -16.53
C ASP A 92 11.02 4.23 -17.60
N TYR A 93 10.53 4.83 -18.67
CA TYR A 93 9.88 4.18 -19.81
C TYR A 93 10.80 4.02 -21.01
N ASP A 94 12.10 3.82 -20.80
CA ASP A 94 13.03 3.49 -21.89
C ASP A 94 12.46 2.37 -22.78
N ALA A 95 12.51 2.55 -24.10
CA ALA A 95 11.93 1.64 -25.08
C ALA A 95 12.48 0.20 -24.95
N THR A 96 13.73 0.05 -24.48
CA THR A 96 14.38 -1.26 -24.31
C THR A 96 13.76 -2.09 -23.18
N ARG A 97 13.00 -1.46 -22.28
CA ARG A 97 12.42 -2.12 -21.09
C ARG A 97 11.16 -2.93 -21.36
N GLY A 98 10.53 -2.74 -22.51
CA GLY A 98 9.24 -3.37 -22.82
C GLY A 98 8.08 -2.85 -21.97
N LEU A 99 8.26 -1.75 -21.22
CA LEU A 99 7.20 -1.08 -20.46
C LEU A 99 6.35 -0.22 -21.38
N LYS A 100 5.03 -0.44 -21.33
CA LYS A 100 4.06 0.38 -22.05
C LYS A 100 3.43 1.39 -21.10
N LYS A 101 3.73 2.68 -21.29
CA LYS A 101 3.17 3.77 -20.47
C LYS A 101 1.64 3.72 -20.33
N PRO A 102 0.86 3.45 -21.41
CA PRO A 102 -0.60 3.31 -21.30
C PRO A 102 -1.04 2.18 -20.36
N LEU A 103 -0.33 1.05 -20.34
CA LEU A 103 -0.64 -0.07 -19.44
C LEU A 103 -0.37 0.31 -17.97
N ILE A 104 0.76 0.96 -17.69
CA ILE A 104 1.04 1.42 -16.32
C ILE A 104 0.00 2.46 -15.88
N ALA A 105 -0.36 3.39 -16.76
CA ALA A 105 -1.38 4.39 -16.47
C ALA A 105 -2.77 3.76 -16.20
N SER A 106 -3.17 2.75 -16.98
CA SER A 106 -4.44 2.05 -16.74
C SER A 106 -4.47 1.23 -15.46
N LEU A 107 -3.31 0.84 -14.92
CA LEU A 107 -3.21 0.10 -13.66
C LEU A 107 -3.02 1.03 -12.43
N SER A 108 -2.73 2.31 -12.65
CA SER A 108 -2.43 3.26 -11.58
C SER A 108 -3.64 3.66 -10.74
N ASP A 109 -4.87 3.49 -11.25
CA ASP A 109 -6.11 3.69 -10.49
C ASP A 109 -6.35 2.59 -9.44
N CYS A 110 -5.63 1.46 -9.57
CA CYS A 110 -5.71 0.28 -8.70
C CYS A 110 -7.10 -0.39 -8.64
N ASN A 111 -7.99 -0.17 -9.62
CA ASN A 111 -9.31 -0.83 -9.68
C ASN A 111 -9.18 -2.35 -9.77
N TRP A 112 -8.13 -2.84 -10.41
CA TRP A 112 -7.80 -4.27 -10.47
C TRP A 112 -7.67 -4.93 -9.09
N VAL A 113 -7.33 -4.17 -8.03
CA VAL A 113 -7.28 -4.68 -6.65
C VAL A 113 -8.69 -4.98 -6.14
N THR A 114 -9.66 -4.12 -6.42
CA THR A 114 -11.06 -4.33 -6.04
C THR A 114 -11.70 -5.46 -6.83
N GLU A 115 -11.30 -5.62 -8.08
CA GLU A 115 -11.80 -6.67 -8.99
C GLU A 115 -11.23 -8.05 -8.70
N GLY A 116 -10.28 -8.17 -7.74
CA GLY A 116 -9.59 -9.43 -7.46
C GLY A 116 -8.69 -9.90 -8.59
N THR A 117 -8.28 -8.98 -9.49
CA THR A 117 -7.36 -9.28 -10.59
C THR A 117 -5.93 -9.26 -10.09
N ASN A 118 -5.08 -10.15 -10.60
CA ASN A 118 -3.69 -10.28 -10.19
C ASN A 118 -2.76 -9.43 -11.07
N LEU A 119 -1.54 -9.18 -10.56
CA LEU A 119 -0.47 -8.52 -11.32
C LEU A 119 0.78 -9.39 -11.34
N ILE A 120 1.29 -9.71 -12.51
CA ILE A 120 2.50 -10.50 -12.69
C ILE A 120 3.58 -9.67 -13.38
N ILE A 121 4.75 -9.56 -12.76
CA ILE A 121 5.90 -8.86 -13.31
C ILE A 121 7.06 -9.83 -13.47
N THR A 122 7.43 -10.14 -14.71
CA THR A 122 8.55 -11.03 -15.02
C THR A 122 9.73 -10.28 -15.65
N GLY A 123 10.91 -10.86 -15.59
CA GLY A 123 12.12 -10.32 -16.26
C GLY A 123 13.42 -10.67 -15.52
N ALA A 124 14.56 -10.40 -16.16
CA ALA A 124 15.87 -10.70 -15.62
C ALA A 124 16.18 -10.01 -14.28
N THR A 125 17.24 -10.46 -13.62
CA THR A 125 17.72 -9.80 -12.37
C THR A 125 18.14 -8.36 -12.67
N GLY A 126 17.76 -7.44 -11.77
CA GLY A 126 18.19 -6.03 -11.83
C GLY A 126 17.37 -5.14 -12.75
N VAL A 127 16.41 -5.65 -13.55
CA VAL A 127 15.61 -4.82 -14.48
C VAL A 127 14.56 -3.92 -13.81
N GLY A 128 14.42 -3.99 -12.47
CA GLY A 128 13.51 -3.10 -11.71
C GLY A 128 12.14 -3.71 -11.35
N LYS A 129 11.98 -5.04 -11.36
CA LYS A 129 10.72 -5.71 -10.97
C LYS A 129 10.23 -5.30 -9.57
N THR A 130 11.12 -5.42 -8.57
CA THR A 130 10.83 -5.05 -7.17
C THR A 130 10.43 -3.59 -7.04
N TYR A 131 11.09 -2.69 -7.78
CA TYR A 131 10.75 -1.27 -7.80
C TYR A 131 9.31 -1.05 -8.29
N ILE A 132 8.97 -1.59 -9.47
CA ILE A 132 7.63 -1.42 -10.05
C ILE A 132 6.56 -2.05 -9.15
N LEU A 133 6.84 -3.22 -8.59
CA LEU A 133 5.93 -3.91 -7.68
C LEU A 133 5.68 -3.09 -6.40
N SER A 134 6.76 -2.50 -5.83
CA SER A 134 6.66 -1.59 -4.68
C SER A 134 5.93 -0.30 -5.03
N ALA A 135 6.13 0.25 -6.24
CA ALA A 135 5.45 1.45 -6.70
C ALA A 135 3.93 1.22 -6.80
N PHE A 136 3.47 0.10 -7.36
CA PHE A 136 2.04 -0.27 -7.35
C PHE A 136 1.52 -0.51 -5.94
N GLY A 137 2.29 -1.15 -5.06
CA GLY A 137 1.92 -1.31 -3.65
C GLY A 137 1.75 0.01 -2.92
N ARG A 138 2.62 0.99 -3.19
CA ARG A 138 2.51 2.35 -2.65
C ARG A 138 1.27 3.05 -3.20
N GLU A 139 1.03 2.97 -4.51
CA GLU A 139 -0.14 3.58 -5.14
C GLU A 139 -1.44 3.00 -4.57
N ALA A 140 -1.52 1.68 -4.40
CA ALA A 140 -2.66 1.03 -3.74
C ALA A 140 -2.89 1.57 -2.32
N CYS A 141 -1.81 1.80 -1.53
CA CYS A 141 -1.92 2.44 -0.21
C CYS A 141 -2.46 3.89 -0.31
N ILE A 142 -2.03 4.66 -1.31
CA ILE A 142 -2.53 6.03 -1.56
C ILE A 142 -4.02 6.01 -1.89
N LYS A 143 -4.48 5.04 -2.66
CA LYS A 143 -5.91 4.81 -2.95
C LYS A 143 -6.70 4.24 -1.76
N GLY A 144 -6.02 3.95 -0.64
CA GLY A 144 -6.66 3.53 0.62
C GLY A 144 -6.75 2.03 0.83
N TYR A 145 -6.19 1.21 -0.07
CA TYR A 145 -6.12 -0.25 0.06
C TYR A 145 -5.08 -0.68 1.09
N SER A 146 -5.36 -1.75 1.78
CA SER A 146 -4.40 -2.42 2.67
C SER A 146 -3.47 -3.33 1.85
N VAL A 147 -2.16 -3.16 2.05
CA VAL A 147 -1.13 -3.91 1.31
C VAL A 147 -0.20 -4.61 2.27
N LYS A 148 0.25 -5.81 1.91
CA LYS A 148 1.35 -6.52 2.57
C LYS A 148 2.33 -7.03 1.53
N SER A 149 3.62 -6.86 1.82
CA SER A 149 4.70 -7.30 0.92
C SER A 149 5.63 -8.27 1.61
N TYR A 150 5.92 -9.36 0.93
CA TYR A 150 6.84 -10.39 1.39
C TYR A 150 7.77 -10.83 0.26
N ARG A 151 8.97 -11.26 0.65
CA ARG A 151 9.79 -12.10 -0.21
C ARG A 151 9.25 -13.53 -0.12
N THR A 152 8.90 -14.14 -1.25
CA THR A 152 8.19 -15.44 -1.28
C THR A 152 8.91 -16.52 -0.48
N THR A 153 10.22 -16.67 -0.65
CA THR A 153 10.99 -17.67 0.07
C THR A 153 10.98 -17.48 1.59
N ARG A 154 11.04 -16.21 2.05
CA ARG A 154 11.00 -15.88 3.48
C ARG A 154 9.62 -16.14 4.07
N LEU A 155 8.58 -15.77 3.33
CA LEU A 155 7.20 -16.03 3.74
C LEU A 155 6.96 -17.50 4.02
N LEU A 156 7.34 -18.38 3.09
CA LEU A 156 7.15 -19.84 3.23
C LEU A 156 7.97 -20.42 4.39
N THR A 157 9.17 -19.90 4.63
CA THR A 157 9.95 -20.26 5.82
C THR A 157 9.25 -19.81 7.11
N ASP A 158 8.72 -18.59 7.15
CA ASP A 158 7.99 -18.06 8.31
C ASP A 158 6.71 -18.85 8.59
N LEU A 159 5.99 -19.31 7.55
CA LEU A 159 4.82 -20.19 7.69
C LEU A 159 5.18 -21.55 8.30
N ASN A 160 6.27 -22.14 7.84
CA ASN A 160 6.75 -23.41 8.40
C ASN A 160 7.14 -23.28 9.89
N ILE A 161 7.78 -22.17 10.28
CA ILE A 161 8.08 -21.87 11.69
C ILE A 161 6.77 -21.69 12.48
N ALA A 162 5.80 -20.98 11.92
CA ALA A 162 4.52 -20.68 12.57
C ALA A 162 3.67 -21.97 12.84
N LYS A 163 3.88 -23.04 12.09
CA LYS A 163 3.29 -24.36 12.40
C LYS A 163 3.86 -24.95 13.68
N GLY A 164 5.15 -24.74 13.94
CA GLY A 164 5.82 -25.26 15.13
C GLY A 164 5.48 -24.51 16.42
N ASP A 165 5.22 -23.20 16.35
CA ASP A 165 4.94 -22.35 17.51
C ASP A 165 3.45 -22.05 17.72
N GLY A 166 2.56 -22.60 16.86
CA GLY A 166 1.10 -22.43 16.96
C GLY A 166 0.59 -21.08 16.45
N SER A 167 1.41 -20.25 15.83
CA SER A 167 1.00 -18.94 15.28
C SER A 167 0.50 -18.99 13.83
N TYR A 168 0.36 -20.17 13.26
CA TYR A 168 0.01 -20.39 11.84
C TYR A 168 -1.25 -19.63 11.42
N ASN A 169 -2.35 -19.78 12.14
CA ASN A 169 -3.62 -19.13 11.82
C ASN A 169 -3.50 -17.60 11.79
N LYS A 170 -2.76 -17.04 12.77
CA LYS A 170 -2.50 -15.59 12.79
C LYS A 170 -1.68 -15.14 11.59
N LYS A 171 -0.71 -15.96 11.18
CA LYS A 171 0.10 -15.66 9.99
C LYS A 171 -0.72 -15.75 8.71
N MET A 172 -1.59 -16.77 8.58
CA MET A 172 -2.54 -16.89 7.46
C MET A 172 -3.46 -15.67 7.40
N ASP A 173 -4.02 -15.23 8.51
CA ASP A 173 -4.81 -14.01 8.61
C ASP A 173 -4.07 -12.78 8.06
N ASP A 174 -2.79 -12.62 8.42
CA ASP A 174 -1.96 -11.50 7.93
C ASP A 174 -1.72 -11.55 6.41
N LEU A 175 -1.85 -12.72 5.79
CA LEU A 175 -1.69 -12.92 4.35
C LEU A 175 -3.00 -12.80 3.57
N VAL A 176 -4.11 -13.17 4.19
CA VAL A 176 -5.42 -13.22 3.52
C VAL A 176 -6.19 -11.91 3.68
N LYS A 177 -6.14 -11.26 4.85
CA LYS A 177 -6.87 -10.01 5.15
C LYS A 177 -6.54 -8.81 4.24
N PRO A 178 -5.27 -8.53 3.88
CA PRO A 178 -4.93 -7.37 3.06
C PRO A 178 -5.62 -7.40 1.69
N ASP A 179 -5.99 -6.23 1.16
CA ASP A 179 -6.59 -6.13 -0.18
C ASP A 179 -5.60 -6.57 -1.26
N LEU A 180 -4.32 -6.24 -1.11
CA LEU A 180 -3.25 -6.63 -2.01
C LEU A 180 -2.12 -7.35 -1.26
N LEU A 181 -1.78 -8.57 -1.69
CA LEU A 181 -0.60 -9.30 -1.25
C LEU A 181 0.49 -9.22 -2.33
N ILE A 182 1.66 -8.71 -1.97
CA ILE A 182 2.82 -8.64 -2.84
C ILE A 182 3.78 -9.78 -2.49
N LEU A 183 4.09 -10.61 -3.50
CA LEU A 183 5.03 -11.73 -3.41
C LEU A 183 6.21 -11.48 -4.35
N ASP A 184 7.31 -10.99 -3.78
CA ASP A 184 8.51 -10.68 -4.55
C ASP A 184 9.45 -11.89 -4.64
N ASP A 185 10.22 -11.99 -5.73
CA ASP A 185 11.20 -13.04 -5.98
C ASP A 185 10.58 -14.46 -5.99
N PHE A 186 9.40 -14.65 -6.58
CA PHE A 186 8.80 -15.97 -6.76
C PHE A 186 9.64 -16.85 -7.68
N GLY A 187 9.70 -18.16 -7.37
CA GLY A 187 10.40 -19.14 -8.20
C GLY A 187 11.93 -19.09 -8.14
N MET A 188 12.52 -18.39 -7.16
CA MET A 188 13.98 -18.39 -6.93
C MET A 188 14.51 -19.74 -6.41
N LYS A 189 13.64 -20.57 -5.87
CA LYS A 189 13.93 -21.91 -5.36
C LYS A 189 12.70 -22.78 -5.62
N GLN A 190 12.93 -24.04 -5.92
CA GLN A 190 11.86 -25.03 -5.99
C GLN A 190 11.22 -25.20 -4.59
N LEU A 191 9.91 -25.23 -4.54
CA LEU A 191 9.14 -25.43 -3.31
C LEU A 191 9.06 -26.93 -2.99
N ASP A 192 9.30 -27.28 -1.75
CA ASP A 192 9.00 -28.64 -1.25
C ASP A 192 7.49 -28.85 -1.12
N LEU A 193 7.07 -30.06 -0.74
CA LEU A 193 5.64 -30.39 -0.66
C LEU A 193 4.89 -29.53 0.38
N ILE A 194 5.52 -29.27 1.54
CA ILE A 194 4.91 -28.48 2.61
C ILE A 194 4.74 -27.03 2.15
N MET A 195 5.80 -26.42 1.61
CA MET A 195 5.76 -25.06 1.07
C MET A 195 4.77 -24.94 -0.09
N THR A 196 4.65 -25.97 -0.91
CA THR A 196 3.68 -26.02 -2.02
C THR A 196 2.25 -26.00 -1.50
N GLN A 197 1.94 -26.78 -0.47
CA GLN A 197 0.63 -26.79 0.17
C GLN A 197 0.30 -25.46 0.84
N ASP A 198 1.25 -24.90 1.61
CA ASP A 198 1.07 -23.59 2.25
C ASP A 198 0.82 -22.48 1.23
N PHE A 199 1.54 -22.52 0.11
CA PHE A 199 1.35 -21.55 -0.96
C PHE A 199 -0.02 -21.69 -1.62
N LEU A 200 -0.48 -22.94 -1.86
CA LEU A 200 -1.82 -23.20 -2.37
C LEU A 200 -2.88 -22.63 -1.43
N GLU A 201 -2.81 -22.93 -0.13
CA GLU A 201 -3.77 -22.47 0.88
C GLU A 201 -3.89 -20.94 0.87
N VAL A 202 -2.76 -20.22 0.88
CA VAL A 202 -2.76 -18.75 0.78
C VAL A 202 -3.46 -18.27 -0.48
N ILE A 203 -3.18 -18.89 -1.62
CA ILE A 203 -3.74 -18.46 -2.92
C ILE A 203 -5.23 -18.81 -3.01
N GLU A 204 -5.66 -19.96 -2.51
CA GLU A 204 -7.07 -20.36 -2.48
C GLU A 204 -7.92 -19.42 -1.62
N ASP A 205 -7.47 -19.17 -0.39
CA ASP A 205 -8.18 -18.29 0.53
C ASP A 205 -8.33 -16.87 -0.05
N ARG A 206 -7.29 -16.35 -0.68
CA ARG A 206 -7.35 -15.05 -1.33
C ARG A 206 -8.28 -15.04 -2.54
N TYR A 207 -8.22 -16.09 -3.37
CA TYR A 207 -9.09 -16.23 -4.53
C TYR A 207 -10.57 -16.25 -4.13
N HIS A 208 -10.93 -17.03 -3.10
CA HIS A 208 -12.30 -17.10 -2.58
C HIS A 208 -12.80 -15.79 -1.98
N GLN A 209 -11.90 -14.97 -1.46
CA GLN A 209 -12.22 -13.63 -0.93
C GLN A 209 -12.09 -12.51 -1.98
N HIS A 210 -11.89 -12.82 -3.25
CA HIS A 210 -11.66 -11.84 -4.32
C HIS A 210 -10.53 -10.84 -4.00
N LYS A 211 -9.44 -11.34 -3.40
CA LYS A 211 -8.27 -10.53 -3.02
C LYS A 211 -7.13 -10.71 -4.01
N SER A 212 -6.56 -9.61 -4.47
CA SER A 212 -5.50 -9.60 -5.48
C SER A 212 -4.14 -10.01 -4.95
N VAL A 213 -3.36 -10.67 -5.81
CA VAL A 213 -1.95 -10.99 -5.58
C VAL A 213 -1.10 -10.31 -6.66
N ALA A 214 -0.01 -9.66 -6.26
CA ALA A 214 0.98 -9.11 -7.19
C ALA A 214 2.30 -9.87 -7.02
N ILE A 215 2.81 -10.45 -8.10
CA ILE A 215 3.96 -11.36 -8.05
C ILE A 215 5.09 -10.85 -8.95
N SER A 216 6.32 -10.82 -8.44
CA SER A 216 7.50 -10.69 -9.28
C SER A 216 8.25 -12.02 -9.40
N ALA A 217 8.73 -12.34 -10.60
CA ALA A 217 9.55 -13.52 -10.86
C ALA A 217 10.64 -13.27 -11.88
N GLN A 218 11.74 -14.02 -11.79
CA GLN A 218 12.75 -14.04 -12.84
C GLN A 218 12.36 -14.99 -13.96
N LEU A 219 11.72 -16.11 -13.61
CA LEU A 219 11.24 -17.11 -14.55
C LEU A 219 10.03 -16.60 -15.33
N PRO A 220 9.98 -16.83 -16.65
CA PRO A 220 8.77 -16.66 -17.44
C PRO A 220 7.62 -17.51 -16.87
N VAL A 221 6.39 -17.05 -16.99
CA VAL A 221 5.20 -17.73 -16.42
C VAL A 221 5.07 -19.18 -16.92
N LYS A 222 5.48 -19.47 -18.16
CA LYS A 222 5.45 -20.83 -18.72
C LYS A 222 6.31 -21.84 -17.95
N ASP A 223 7.34 -21.36 -17.25
CA ASP A 223 8.29 -22.19 -16.51
C ASP A 223 7.91 -22.32 -15.01
N TRP A 224 6.83 -21.65 -14.57
CA TRP A 224 6.38 -21.68 -13.19
C TRP A 224 5.92 -23.05 -12.68
N PRO A 225 5.35 -23.95 -13.50
CA PRO A 225 5.02 -25.31 -13.02
C PRO A 225 6.23 -26.04 -12.41
N ALA A 226 7.44 -25.82 -12.92
CA ALA A 226 8.65 -26.44 -12.41
C ALA A 226 9.09 -25.93 -11.00
N VAL A 227 8.50 -24.84 -10.51
CA VAL A 227 8.74 -24.33 -9.14
C VAL A 227 8.10 -25.25 -8.10
N PHE A 228 7.04 -25.95 -8.45
CA PHE A 228 6.30 -26.85 -7.57
C PHE A 228 6.76 -28.29 -7.73
N LYS A 229 6.76 -29.06 -6.64
CA LYS A 229 7.06 -30.50 -6.70
C LYS A 229 5.87 -31.36 -7.13
N ASP A 230 4.66 -30.83 -6.95
CA ASP A 230 3.41 -31.51 -7.31
C ASP A 230 2.74 -30.79 -8.47
N ALA A 231 2.55 -31.50 -9.59
CA ALA A 231 1.98 -30.93 -10.81
C ALA A 231 0.50 -30.55 -10.65
N THR A 232 -0.27 -31.33 -9.88
CA THR A 232 -1.70 -31.07 -9.65
C THR A 232 -1.88 -29.79 -8.84
N ILE A 233 -1.06 -29.60 -7.80
CA ILE A 233 -1.07 -28.37 -7.01
C ILE A 233 -0.57 -27.19 -7.85
N ALA A 234 0.46 -27.41 -8.68
CA ALA A 234 0.93 -26.37 -9.59
C ALA A 234 -0.19 -25.85 -10.49
N ASP A 235 -0.93 -26.74 -11.13
CA ASP A 235 -2.06 -26.39 -12.00
C ASP A 235 -3.13 -25.61 -11.24
N ALA A 236 -3.49 -26.07 -10.04
CA ALA A 236 -4.48 -25.40 -9.19
C ALA A 236 -4.07 -23.98 -8.80
N VAL A 237 -2.81 -23.79 -8.41
CA VAL A 237 -2.26 -22.45 -8.06
C VAL A 237 -2.20 -21.54 -9.28
N LEU A 238 -1.68 -22.08 -10.39
CA LEU A 238 -1.46 -21.29 -11.60
C LEU A 238 -2.78 -20.88 -12.28
N ASP A 239 -3.81 -21.71 -12.24
CA ASP A 239 -5.15 -21.34 -12.72
C ASP A 239 -5.67 -20.09 -11.98
N ARG A 240 -5.50 -20.04 -10.66
CA ARG A 240 -5.98 -18.90 -9.83
C ARG A 240 -5.15 -17.62 -10.00
N ILE A 241 -3.85 -17.76 -10.18
CA ILE A 241 -2.95 -16.60 -10.26
C ILE A 241 -2.88 -16.05 -11.68
N VAL A 242 -2.76 -16.92 -12.69
CA VAL A 242 -2.32 -16.57 -14.04
C VAL A 242 -3.49 -16.27 -14.96
N ARG A 243 -4.64 -16.92 -14.74
CA ARG A 243 -5.81 -16.80 -15.61
C ARG A 243 -6.41 -15.41 -15.60
N ASN A 244 -6.49 -14.78 -14.42
CA ASN A 244 -6.98 -13.42 -14.25
C ASN A 244 -5.85 -12.51 -13.78
N ALA A 245 -4.87 -12.24 -14.66
CA ALA A 245 -3.72 -11.43 -14.32
C ALA A 245 -3.29 -10.47 -15.41
N HIS A 246 -3.04 -9.22 -15.03
CA HIS A 246 -2.23 -8.31 -15.84
C HIS A 246 -0.78 -8.76 -15.84
N ARG A 247 -0.13 -8.72 -16.99
CA ARG A 247 1.24 -9.22 -17.15
C ARG A 247 2.16 -8.15 -17.70
N ILE A 248 3.26 -7.92 -17.00
CA ILE A 248 4.33 -7.00 -17.40
C ILE A 248 5.61 -7.83 -17.54
N ASN A 249 6.19 -7.84 -18.73
CA ASN A 249 7.46 -8.50 -18.99
C ASN A 249 8.56 -7.45 -19.17
N LEU A 250 9.41 -7.29 -18.15
CA LEU A 250 10.50 -6.34 -18.15
C LEU A 250 11.72 -6.90 -18.91
N LYS A 251 12.27 -6.08 -19.76
CA LYS A 251 13.49 -6.34 -20.54
C LYS A 251 14.58 -5.34 -20.20
N GLY A 252 15.71 -5.45 -20.86
CA GLY A 252 16.81 -4.50 -20.77
C GLY A 252 17.90 -4.84 -19.74
N PRO A 253 18.93 -3.99 -19.62
CA PRO A 253 20.06 -4.21 -18.73
C PRO A 253 19.69 -4.02 -17.26
N SER A 254 20.58 -4.52 -16.39
CA SER A 254 20.46 -4.26 -14.95
C SER A 254 20.55 -2.76 -14.64
N ARG A 255 19.66 -2.29 -13.77
CA ARG A 255 19.64 -0.90 -13.27
C ARG A 255 20.25 -0.76 -11.88
N ARG A 256 20.87 -1.81 -11.38
CA ARG A 256 21.67 -1.70 -10.15
C ARG A 256 22.92 -0.88 -10.46
N PRO A 257 23.29 0.08 -9.57
CA PRO A 257 24.55 0.78 -9.75
C PRO A 257 25.69 -0.23 -9.84
N ALA A 258 26.59 -0.02 -10.81
CA ALA A 258 27.80 -0.81 -10.89
C ALA A 258 28.55 -0.66 -9.58
N ILE A 259 28.91 -1.78 -8.96
CA ILE A 259 29.82 -1.75 -7.79
C ILE A 259 31.13 -1.17 -8.34
N LYS A 260 31.51 0.04 -7.88
CA LYS A 260 32.85 0.54 -8.15
C LYS A 260 33.79 -0.51 -7.60
N ALA A 261 34.57 -1.16 -8.46
CA ALA A 261 35.68 -2.00 -8.02
C ALA A 261 36.52 -1.13 -7.10
N LEU A 262 36.71 -1.57 -5.88
CA LEU A 262 37.76 -1.00 -5.02
C LEU A 262 39.06 -1.22 -5.78
N SER A 263 39.60 -0.14 -6.33
CA SER A 263 40.98 -0.16 -6.85
C SER A 263 41.88 -0.50 -5.70
N GLU A 264 42.55 -1.65 -5.80
CA GLU A 264 43.66 -2.05 -4.96
C GLU A 264 44.77 -1.01 -5.02
#